data_b86dc50b4b50d160b771aa2636eaba2e
#
_entry.id   b86dc50b4b50d160b771aa2636eaba2e
#
_cell.length_a   1.000
_cell.length_b   1.000
_cell.length_c   1.000
_cell.angle_alpha   90.00
_cell.angle_beta   90.00
_cell.angle_gamma   90.00
#
_symmetry.space_group_name_H-M   'P 1'
#
loop_
_entity.id
_entity.type
_entity.pdbx_description
1 polymer ?
#
loop_
_entity_poly.entity_id
_entity_poly.type
_entity_poly.pdbx_seq_one_letter_code
_entity_poly.pdbx_strand_id
1 'polypeptide(L)'
;MTYGDLLGERARLTPDREALLYVPTGERFTYAGLDARARAWARVWREALGLQRDDRIAILADNRVEILDAFFAAPKAGSILVPLGTRLTPHELAGILEDAAPAAFVYGGEHAETVKALRGLVSIRYWIALDEKVIGSDLTLAELDLSSPWIPEPRGPEDLHCLLYTSGTTGRPKGVMIPHRMIVWNGYNTVVGWQLRADDVSPIFTPLYHAGGLAAFLTPIFTIGGRIVLHRGFDAAEVWRVIEQERCTVVLGVPTIYKMLLEASELETTDLSSMRWLISGGAPLPAYLIEAYQQRGLTFKQGYGLTEVGVNCFAMTVEESIAHAGSIGKPLMFTEARLIDDQGEEAPVGEVGELLLRGPHVCRGYWNNPEATAAALDADGWFHTGDLARRDAEGFHTIAGRKKDMIISGGVNVYPAEIEGELLQHPAVRDAAVVGVPHPTWGEVGIAFVVPDGSPVSPEELAAFLGERLAKYKVPKEFVFTESLPRTPYGKVVKGELRQAYLERA
;
A
#
# COMPACT_ATOMS: atom_id res chain seq x y z
N MET A 1 14.39 -14.20 -22.79
CA MET A 1 13.30 -13.99 -21.78
C MET A 1 13.69 -12.80 -20.92
N THR A 2 12.79 -11.87 -20.73
CA THR A 2 12.97 -10.72 -19.84
C THR A 2 12.32 -11.07 -18.51
N TYR A 3 13.12 -11.29 -17.48
CA TYR A 3 12.60 -11.52 -16.15
C TYR A 3 11.83 -10.28 -15.69
N GLY A 4 10.64 -10.45 -15.13
CA GLY A 4 9.78 -9.34 -14.72
C GLY A 4 8.83 -8.80 -15.81
N ASP A 5 8.93 -9.22 -17.06
CA ASP A 5 7.95 -8.87 -18.11
C ASP A 5 6.67 -9.71 -17.99
N LEU A 6 6.00 -9.55 -16.87
CA LEU A 6 4.79 -10.28 -16.51
C LEU A 6 3.67 -10.08 -17.54
N LEU A 7 3.49 -8.84 -18.01
CA LEU A 7 2.45 -8.53 -19.00
C LEU A 7 2.74 -9.19 -20.34
N GLY A 8 3.99 -9.17 -20.83
CA GLY A 8 4.37 -9.81 -22.08
C GLY A 8 4.20 -11.33 -22.03
N GLU A 9 4.58 -11.99 -20.93
CA GLU A 9 4.35 -13.41 -20.75
C GLU A 9 2.87 -13.76 -20.68
N ARG A 10 2.04 -12.94 -20.05
CA ARG A 10 0.60 -13.13 -20.00
C ARG A 10 -0.06 -12.90 -21.37
N ALA A 11 0.33 -11.87 -22.08
CA ALA A 11 -0.14 -11.60 -23.44
C ALA A 11 0.18 -12.75 -24.41
N ARG A 12 1.35 -13.42 -24.24
CA ARG A 12 1.70 -14.61 -25.01
C ARG A 12 0.77 -15.80 -24.74
N LEU A 13 0.29 -15.96 -23.50
CA LEU A 13 -0.56 -17.08 -23.08
C LEU A 13 -2.05 -16.85 -23.38
N THR A 14 -2.55 -15.62 -23.18
CA THR A 14 -3.96 -15.28 -23.31
C THR A 14 -4.14 -13.92 -24.00
N PRO A 15 -3.70 -13.76 -25.27
CA PRO A 15 -3.62 -12.46 -25.94
C PRO A 15 -4.97 -11.71 -26.02
N ASP A 16 -6.02 -12.43 -26.38
CA ASP A 16 -7.34 -11.85 -26.64
C ASP A 16 -8.22 -11.70 -25.42
N ARG A 17 -7.73 -12.16 -24.27
CA ARG A 17 -8.49 -12.04 -23.01
C ARG A 17 -8.51 -10.60 -22.54
N GLU A 18 -9.70 -10.11 -22.11
CA GLU A 18 -9.84 -8.79 -21.50
C GLU A 18 -9.04 -8.73 -20.19
N ALA A 19 -8.13 -7.78 -20.11
CA ALA A 19 -7.25 -7.55 -18.99
C ALA A 19 -7.68 -6.36 -18.11
N LEU A 20 -8.20 -5.31 -18.76
CA LEU A 20 -8.50 -4.04 -18.12
C LEU A 20 -9.75 -3.39 -18.69
N LEU A 21 -10.60 -2.87 -17.80
CA LEU A 21 -11.57 -1.82 -18.07
C LEU A 21 -11.10 -0.53 -17.38
N TYR A 22 -11.03 0.58 -18.10
CA TYR A 22 -10.81 1.91 -17.52
C TYR A 22 -12.13 2.63 -17.34
N VAL A 23 -12.59 2.78 -16.11
CA VAL A 23 -13.95 3.26 -15.78
C VAL A 23 -14.25 4.65 -16.32
N PRO A 24 -13.33 5.66 -16.26
CA PRO A 24 -13.63 7.02 -16.72
C PRO A 24 -14.00 7.13 -18.19
N THR A 25 -13.45 6.28 -19.06
CA THR A 25 -13.72 6.31 -20.51
C THR A 25 -14.56 5.14 -21.00
N GLY A 26 -14.68 4.07 -20.19
CA GLY A 26 -15.30 2.81 -20.59
C GLY A 26 -14.46 1.97 -21.55
N GLU A 27 -13.22 2.38 -21.82
CA GLU A 27 -12.31 1.64 -22.70
C GLU A 27 -11.90 0.30 -22.08
N ARG A 28 -11.86 -0.72 -22.95
CA ARG A 28 -11.48 -2.08 -22.58
C ARG A 28 -10.22 -2.49 -23.34
N PHE A 29 -9.32 -3.15 -22.65
CA PHE A 29 -8.04 -3.55 -23.20
C PHE A 29 -7.84 -5.06 -23.00
N THR A 30 -7.37 -5.73 -24.05
CA THR A 30 -6.88 -7.10 -23.94
C THR A 30 -5.44 -7.13 -23.42
N TYR A 31 -4.96 -8.30 -23.00
CA TYR A 31 -3.56 -8.49 -22.63
C TYR A 31 -2.60 -8.12 -23.76
N ALA A 32 -2.92 -8.53 -25.00
CA ALA A 32 -2.10 -8.16 -26.17
C ALA A 32 -2.12 -6.64 -26.42
N GLY A 33 -3.27 -6.00 -26.24
CA GLY A 33 -3.41 -4.54 -26.39
C GLY A 33 -2.57 -3.76 -25.39
N LEU A 34 -2.61 -4.15 -24.10
CA LEU A 34 -1.77 -3.52 -23.07
C LEU A 34 -0.28 -3.80 -23.30
N ASP A 35 0.10 -5.02 -23.72
CA ASP A 35 1.50 -5.33 -24.02
C ASP A 35 2.04 -4.53 -25.19
N ALA A 36 1.24 -4.33 -26.24
CA ALA A 36 1.60 -3.48 -27.37
C ALA A 36 1.83 -2.03 -26.96
N ARG A 37 0.97 -1.46 -26.11
CA ARG A 37 1.15 -0.11 -25.52
C ARG A 37 2.44 -0.01 -24.72
N ALA A 38 2.70 -0.97 -23.82
CA ALA A 38 3.92 -1.00 -23.01
C ALA A 38 5.20 -1.13 -23.88
N ARG A 39 5.16 -1.91 -24.96
CA ARG A 39 6.27 -2.00 -25.94
C ARG A 39 6.50 -0.68 -26.67
N ALA A 40 5.44 0.01 -27.05
CA ALA A 40 5.54 1.32 -27.70
C ALA A 40 6.18 2.36 -26.77
N TRP A 41 5.79 2.39 -25.50
CA TRP A 41 6.43 3.24 -24.50
C TRP A 41 7.91 2.89 -24.28
N ALA A 42 8.26 1.60 -24.20
CA ALA A 42 9.65 1.16 -24.07
C ALA A 42 10.51 1.61 -25.26
N ARG A 43 9.96 1.54 -26.48
CA ARG A 43 10.62 2.05 -27.69
C ARG A 43 10.87 3.56 -27.61
N VAL A 44 9.85 4.33 -27.24
CA VAL A 44 9.98 5.80 -27.07
C VAL A 44 11.12 6.13 -26.11
N TRP A 45 11.17 5.45 -24.97
CA TRP A 45 12.22 5.70 -23.98
C TRP A 45 13.61 5.40 -24.52
N ARG A 46 13.76 4.28 -25.25
CA ARG A 46 15.07 3.84 -25.77
C ARG A 46 15.50 4.57 -27.04
N GLU A 47 14.61 4.69 -28.03
CA GLU A 47 14.96 5.24 -29.33
C GLU A 47 14.70 6.74 -29.45
N ALA A 48 13.52 7.21 -29.08
CA ALA A 48 13.17 8.62 -29.26
C ALA A 48 13.85 9.54 -28.21
N LEU A 49 13.88 9.12 -26.93
CA LEU A 49 14.50 9.90 -25.85
C LEU A 49 15.96 9.50 -25.61
N GLY A 50 16.43 8.38 -26.18
CA GLY A 50 17.80 7.90 -26.00
C GLY A 50 18.15 7.54 -24.56
N LEU A 51 17.16 7.13 -23.74
CA LEU A 51 17.38 6.75 -22.34
C LEU A 51 18.24 5.49 -22.30
N GLN A 52 19.13 5.43 -21.33
CA GLN A 52 20.01 4.32 -21.11
C GLN A 52 19.39 3.29 -20.15
N ARG A 53 20.04 2.13 -20.03
CA ARG A 53 19.70 1.16 -18.99
C ARG A 53 19.82 1.80 -17.62
N ASP A 54 18.88 1.45 -16.74
CA ASP A 54 18.78 1.95 -15.36
C ASP A 54 18.47 3.45 -15.22
N ASP A 55 18.18 4.16 -16.33
CA ASP A 55 17.61 5.51 -16.23
C ASP A 55 16.25 5.47 -15.56
N ARG A 56 16.03 6.44 -14.65
CA ARG A 56 14.77 6.57 -13.92
C ARG A 56 13.80 7.45 -14.70
N ILE A 57 12.53 7.05 -14.65
CA ILE A 57 11.43 7.78 -15.26
C ILE A 57 10.41 8.03 -14.16
N ALA A 58 10.23 9.31 -13.81
CA ALA A 58 9.21 9.69 -12.83
C ALA A 58 7.86 9.88 -13.52
N ILE A 59 6.77 9.51 -12.82
CA ILE A 59 5.41 9.73 -13.30
C ILE A 59 4.54 10.30 -12.18
N LEU A 60 3.84 11.41 -12.47
CA LEU A 60 2.89 12.09 -11.60
C LEU A 60 1.53 12.19 -12.29
N ALA A 61 0.62 11.33 -11.93
CA ALA A 61 -0.75 11.31 -12.47
C ALA A 61 -1.71 10.60 -11.50
N ASP A 62 -3.01 10.94 -11.58
CA ASP A 62 -4.07 10.11 -10.98
C ASP A 62 -4.11 8.74 -11.69
N ASN A 63 -4.84 7.78 -11.11
CA ASN A 63 -4.95 6.45 -11.73
C ASN A 63 -5.44 6.55 -13.18
N ARG A 64 -4.62 6.05 -14.10
CA ARG A 64 -4.90 6.02 -15.54
C ARG A 64 -4.08 4.93 -16.23
N VAL A 65 -4.47 4.57 -17.44
CA VAL A 65 -3.87 3.46 -18.21
C VAL A 65 -2.38 3.72 -18.47
N GLU A 66 -1.98 4.97 -18.67
CA GLU A 66 -0.59 5.33 -18.97
C GLU A 66 0.39 5.04 -17.81
N ILE A 67 -0.11 4.97 -16.55
CA ILE A 67 0.72 4.48 -15.43
C ILE A 67 1.04 3.00 -15.62
N LEU A 68 0.07 2.20 -16.09
CA LEU A 68 0.29 0.79 -16.39
C LEU A 68 1.21 0.62 -17.59
N ASP A 69 1.02 1.44 -18.63
CA ASP A 69 1.92 1.44 -19.79
C ASP A 69 3.37 1.68 -19.34
N ALA A 70 3.60 2.70 -18.51
CA ALA A 70 4.91 3.02 -17.96
C ALA A 70 5.46 1.91 -17.06
N PHE A 71 4.62 1.35 -16.18
CA PHE A 71 5.02 0.28 -15.27
C PHE A 71 5.47 -0.98 -16.02
N PHE A 72 4.73 -1.40 -17.04
CA PHE A 72 5.07 -2.58 -17.83
C PHE A 72 6.09 -2.29 -18.95
N ALA A 73 6.31 -1.02 -19.32
CA ALA A 73 7.40 -0.63 -20.20
C ALA A 73 8.77 -0.70 -19.50
N ALA A 74 8.83 -0.45 -18.20
CA ALA A 74 10.08 -0.40 -17.44
C ALA A 74 10.93 -1.68 -17.61
N PRO A 75 10.44 -2.92 -17.40
CA PRO A 75 11.22 -4.14 -17.62
C PRO A 75 11.59 -4.34 -19.09
N LYS A 76 10.76 -3.88 -20.04
CA LYS A 76 11.02 -4.01 -21.48
C LYS A 76 12.14 -3.08 -21.94
N ALA A 77 12.18 -1.86 -21.43
CA ALA A 77 13.20 -0.86 -21.76
C ALA A 77 14.47 -0.99 -20.91
N GLY A 78 14.41 -1.68 -19.77
CA GLY A 78 15.46 -1.70 -18.75
C GLY A 78 15.61 -0.37 -18.03
N SER A 79 14.52 0.36 -17.90
CA SER A 79 14.41 1.60 -17.13
C SER A 79 13.80 1.32 -15.76
N ILE A 80 13.91 2.29 -14.83
CA ILE A 80 13.38 2.19 -13.48
C ILE A 80 12.24 3.20 -13.35
N LEU A 81 11.02 2.72 -13.08
CA LEU A 81 9.89 3.62 -12.86
C LEU A 81 9.92 4.23 -11.46
N VAL A 82 9.56 5.51 -11.34
CA VAL A 82 9.39 6.23 -10.07
C VAL A 82 7.99 6.84 -10.02
N PRO A 83 6.97 6.08 -9.59
CA PRO A 83 5.64 6.62 -9.39
C PRO A 83 5.62 7.60 -8.23
N LEU A 84 5.01 8.76 -8.41
CA LEU A 84 5.01 9.86 -7.45
C LEU A 84 3.64 10.06 -6.81
N GLY A 85 3.65 10.32 -5.50
CA GLY A 85 2.43 10.59 -4.75
C GLY A 85 1.78 11.92 -5.17
N THR A 86 0.54 11.86 -5.68
CA THR A 86 -0.19 13.02 -6.22
C THR A 86 -0.62 14.04 -5.16
N ARG A 87 -0.56 13.67 -3.88
CA ARG A 87 -0.90 14.55 -2.74
C ARG A 87 0.30 15.19 -2.08
N LEU A 88 1.51 14.92 -2.57
CA LEU A 88 2.73 15.52 -2.06
C LEU A 88 2.85 16.96 -2.57
N THR A 89 3.42 17.81 -1.73
CA THR A 89 3.74 19.19 -2.10
C THR A 89 4.88 19.24 -3.12
N PRO A 90 5.01 20.31 -3.90
CA PRO A 90 6.16 20.48 -4.81
C PRO A 90 7.52 20.36 -4.11
N HIS A 91 7.63 20.79 -2.86
CA HIS A 91 8.88 20.68 -2.09
C HIS A 91 9.22 19.22 -1.74
N GLU A 92 8.24 18.44 -1.29
CA GLU A 92 8.43 17.02 -1.01
C GLU A 92 8.78 16.24 -2.28
N LEU A 93 8.08 16.53 -3.38
CA LEU A 93 8.37 15.94 -4.70
C LEU A 93 9.77 16.30 -5.20
N ALA A 94 10.22 17.55 -5.01
CA ALA A 94 11.56 17.97 -5.38
C ALA A 94 12.62 17.13 -4.66
N GLY A 95 12.47 16.89 -3.35
CA GLY A 95 13.41 16.05 -2.59
C GLY A 95 13.46 14.60 -3.11
N ILE A 96 12.32 14.02 -3.52
CA ILE A 96 12.28 12.70 -4.16
C ILE A 96 12.97 12.73 -5.53
N LEU A 97 12.71 13.75 -6.33
CA LEU A 97 13.28 13.89 -7.67
C LEU A 97 14.79 14.15 -7.65
N GLU A 98 15.29 14.86 -6.64
CA GLU A 98 16.73 15.03 -6.41
C GLU A 98 17.41 13.70 -6.08
N ASP A 99 16.81 12.88 -5.22
CA ASP A 99 17.35 11.57 -4.83
C ASP A 99 17.26 10.55 -5.99
N ALA A 100 16.09 10.45 -6.64
CA ALA A 100 15.89 9.53 -7.77
C ALA A 100 16.63 9.96 -9.04
N ALA A 101 16.89 11.25 -9.25
CA ALA A 101 17.50 11.85 -10.42
C ALA A 101 16.95 11.29 -11.76
N PRO A 102 15.64 11.44 -12.06
CA PRO A 102 15.04 10.86 -13.25
C PRO A 102 15.49 11.60 -14.52
N ALA A 103 15.71 10.85 -15.59
CA ALA A 103 16.04 11.42 -16.91
C ALA A 103 14.78 11.98 -17.61
N ALA A 104 13.62 11.43 -17.30
CA ALA A 104 12.33 11.88 -17.83
C ALA A 104 11.28 11.98 -16.70
N PHE A 105 10.37 12.95 -16.86
CA PHE A 105 9.22 13.19 -16.00
C PHE A 105 7.95 13.20 -16.83
N VAL A 106 7.05 12.29 -16.55
CA VAL A 106 5.76 12.14 -17.19
C VAL A 106 4.68 12.70 -16.25
N TYR A 107 3.74 13.49 -16.77
CA TYR A 107 2.71 14.09 -15.92
C TYR A 107 1.35 14.19 -16.57
N GLY A 108 0.29 14.04 -15.75
CA GLY A 108 -1.09 14.35 -16.12
C GLY A 108 -1.39 15.85 -16.02
N GLY A 109 -2.27 16.35 -16.85
CA GLY A 109 -2.66 17.78 -16.89
C GLY A 109 -3.30 18.28 -15.61
N GLU A 110 -3.91 17.39 -14.82
CA GLU A 110 -4.47 17.67 -13.50
C GLU A 110 -3.44 18.16 -12.48
N HIS A 111 -2.14 17.88 -12.72
CA HIS A 111 -1.03 18.31 -11.86
C HIS A 111 -0.23 19.50 -12.42
N ALA A 112 -0.80 20.26 -13.36
CA ALA A 112 -0.11 21.35 -14.06
C ALA A 112 0.55 22.39 -13.12
N GLU A 113 -0.14 22.82 -12.06
CA GLU A 113 0.40 23.80 -11.10
C GLU A 113 1.59 23.24 -10.31
N THR A 114 1.50 21.96 -9.89
CA THR A 114 2.61 21.26 -9.24
C THR A 114 3.82 21.17 -10.18
N VAL A 115 3.60 20.84 -11.45
CA VAL A 115 4.66 20.74 -12.48
C VAL A 115 5.34 22.08 -12.71
N LYS A 116 4.58 23.18 -12.78
CA LYS A 116 5.14 24.54 -12.89
C LYS A 116 6.08 24.88 -11.73
N ALA A 117 5.64 24.55 -10.50
CA ALA A 117 6.45 24.79 -9.32
C ALA A 117 7.73 23.92 -9.32
N LEU A 118 7.62 22.64 -9.70
CA LEU A 118 8.76 21.71 -9.75
C LEU A 118 9.84 22.16 -10.74
N ARG A 119 9.48 22.79 -11.85
CA ARG A 119 10.45 23.28 -12.83
C ARG A 119 11.43 24.32 -12.29
N GLY A 120 11.04 25.06 -11.27
CA GLY A 120 11.92 25.98 -10.56
C GLY A 120 12.83 25.32 -9.52
N LEU A 121 12.55 24.06 -9.16
CA LEU A 121 13.23 23.36 -8.08
C LEU A 121 14.18 22.26 -8.57
N VAL A 122 13.85 21.59 -9.69
CA VAL A 122 14.62 20.44 -10.20
C VAL A 122 14.96 20.59 -11.68
N SER A 123 16.08 19.97 -12.10
CA SER A 123 16.50 19.92 -13.51
C SER A 123 16.29 18.50 -14.04
N ILE A 124 15.35 18.33 -14.98
CA ILE A 124 15.04 17.07 -15.63
C ILE A 124 15.13 17.25 -17.14
N ARG A 125 15.75 16.30 -17.83
CA ARG A 125 16.06 16.40 -19.25
C ARG A 125 14.81 16.42 -20.14
N TYR A 126 13.83 15.57 -19.86
CA TYR A 126 12.59 15.45 -20.62
C TYR A 126 11.37 15.60 -19.73
N TRP A 127 10.46 16.49 -20.14
CA TRP A 127 9.14 16.63 -19.54
C TRP A 127 8.09 16.23 -20.57
N ILE A 128 7.21 15.30 -20.19
CA ILE A 128 6.26 14.67 -21.10
C ILE A 128 4.85 14.83 -20.53
N ALA A 129 4.02 15.58 -21.21
CA ALA A 129 2.62 15.75 -20.87
C ALA A 129 1.79 14.55 -21.42
N LEU A 130 0.98 13.95 -20.58
CA LEU A 130 0.02 12.93 -20.98
C LEU A 130 -1.18 13.56 -21.73
N ASP A 131 -1.48 14.80 -21.40
CA ASP A 131 -2.60 15.57 -21.95
C ASP A 131 -2.07 16.86 -22.59
N GLU A 132 -2.42 18.03 -22.04
CA GLU A 132 -1.96 19.33 -22.52
C GLU A 132 -0.60 19.71 -21.93
N LYS A 133 0.23 20.40 -22.74
CA LYS A 133 1.52 20.91 -22.31
C LYS A 133 1.36 22.01 -21.26
N VAL A 134 2.12 21.90 -20.18
CA VAL A 134 2.27 22.98 -19.19
C VAL A 134 3.18 24.08 -19.73
N ILE A 135 4.26 23.71 -20.44
CA ILE A 135 5.21 24.61 -21.10
C ILE A 135 5.37 24.17 -22.55
N GLY A 136 5.42 25.11 -23.48
CA GLY A 136 5.50 24.81 -24.91
C GLY A 136 6.69 23.95 -25.36
N SER A 137 7.78 23.92 -24.58
CA SER A 137 8.93 23.04 -24.83
C SER A 137 8.74 21.59 -24.39
N ASP A 138 7.67 21.25 -23.68
CA ASP A 138 7.38 19.89 -23.28
C ASP A 138 7.03 19.02 -24.48
N LEU A 139 7.23 17.72 -24.34
CA LEU A 139 6.70 16.73 -25.27
C LEU A 139 5.29 16.34 -24.88
N THR A 140 4.49 15.90 -25.83
CA THR A 140 3.21 15.23 -25.59
C THR A 140 3.24 13.81 -26.12
N LEU A 141 2.37 12.95 -25.64
CA LEU A 141 2.22 11.61 -26.21
C LEU A 141 1.89 11.63 -27.71
N ALA A 142 1.14 12.62 -28.16
CA ALA A 142 0.78 12.77 -29.59
C ALA A 142 2.00 13.08 -30.49
N GLU A 143 3.08 13.65 -29.92
CA GLU A 143 4.32 13.94 -30.63
C GLU A 143 5.30 12.76 -30.62
N LEU A 144 5.01 11.72 -29.83
CA LEU A 144 5.84 10.52 -29.70
C LEU A 144 5.27 9.42 -30.61
N ASP A 145 6.15 8.82 -31.43
CA ASP A 145 5.74 7.70 -32.28
C ASP A 145 5.55 6.42 -31.45
N LEU A 146 4.30 6.06 -31.16
CA LEU A 146 3.90 4.86 -30.47
C LEU A 146 3.50 3.72 -31.43
N SER A 147 3.71 3.86 -32.75
CA SER A 147 3.21 2.94 -33.77
C SER A 147 4.00 1.61 -33.86
N SER A 148 5.25 1.62 -33.48
CA SER A 148 6.13 0.44 -33.61
C SER A 148 6.52 -0.12 -32.24
N PRO A 149 6.33 -1.42 -31.99
CA PRO A 149 6.68 -2.03 -30.72
C PRO A 149 8.20 -2.22 -30.54
N TRP A 150 8.65 -2.06 -29.32
CA TRP A 150 10.01 -2.41 -28.90
C TRP A 150 10.18 -3.93 -28.72
N ILE A 151 11.33 -4.48 -29.08
CA ILE A 151 11.71 -5.85 -28.74
C ILE A 151 12.51 -5.82 -27.44
N PRO A 152 12.00 -6.40 -26.33
CA PRO A 152 12.67 -6.34 -25.04
C PRO A 152 14.04 -7.04 -25.06
N GLU A 153 15.03 -6.43 -24.42
CA GLU A 153 16.29 -7.07 -24.12
C GLU A 153 16.15 -7.99 -22.89
N PRO A 154 16.96 -9.08 -22.77
CA PRO A 154 16.94 -9.92 -21.59
C PRO A 154 17.26 -9.15 -20.30
N ARG A 155 16.49 -9.42 -19.23
CA ARG A 155 16.67 -8.85 -17.90
C ARG A 155 16.82 -9.94 -16.87
N GLY A 156 17.61 -9.65 -15.83
CA GLY A 156 17.79 -10.54 -14.69
C GLY A 156 16.77 -10.30 -13.56
N PRO A 157 16.70 -11.22 -12.61
CA PRO A 157 15.80 -11.11 -11.47
C PRO A 157 16.14 -9.93 -10.55
N GLU A 158 17.42 -9.54 -10.46
CA GLU A 158 17.90 -8.46 -9.59
C GLU A 158 17.88 -7.07 -10.25
N ASP A 159 17.59 -6.97 -11.55
CA ASP A 159 17.42 -5.68 -12.20
C ASP A 159 16.20 -4.97 -11.57
N LEU A 160 16.31 -3.63 -11.37
CA LEU A 160 15.27 -2.86 -10.73
C LEU A 160 14.10 -2.61 -11.68
N HIS A 161 12.90 -2.76 -11.16
CA HIS A 161 11.65 -2.44 -11.84
C HIS A 161 11.19 -1.02 -11.52
N CYS A 162 11.15 -0.70 -10.22
CA CYS A 162 10.73 0.63 -9.77
C CYS A 162 11.37 1.02 -8.44
N LEU A 163 11.32 2.33 -8.15
CA LEU A 163 11.56 2.90 -6.82
C LEU A 163 10.22 3.39 -6.28
N LEU A 164 9.79 2.83 -5.16
CA LEU A 164 8.60 3.28 -4.45
C LEU A 164 9.02 4.06 -3.21
N TYR A 165 8.69 5.35 -3.17
CA TYR A 165 9.07 6.20 -2.04
C TYR A 165 8.08 6.04 -0.89
N THR A 166 8.61 5.76 0.30
CA THR A 166 7.85 5.63 1.55
C THR A 166 8.22 6.76 2.51
N SER A 167 7.26 7.16 3.36
CA SER A 167 7.54 8.14 4.42
C SER A 167 8.48 7.51 5.45
N GLY A 168 9.75 7.92 5.40
CA GLY A 168 10.75 7.46 6.36
C GLY A 168 10.43 7.91 7.79
N THR A 169 10.91 7.15 8.78
CA THR A 169 10.82 7.51 10.21
C THR A 169 11.59 8.79 10.57
N THR A 170 12.51 9.20 9.71
CA THR A 170 13.39 10.38 9.86
C THR A 170 12.87 11.64 9.16
N GLY A 171 11.65 11.61 8.62
CA GLY A 171 11.05 12.75 7.90
C GLY A 171 11.42 12.87 6.42
N ARG A 172 12.51 12.23 5.95
CA ARG A 172 12.85 12.18 4.52
C ARG A 172 12.33 10.90 3.89
N PRO A 173 11.61 10.96 2.75
CA PRO A 173 11.19 9.78 2.02
C PRO A 173 12.37 8.90 1.62
N LYS A 174 12.18 7.56 1.67
CA LYS A 174 13.17 6.58 1.24
C LYS A 174 12.67 5.84 0.01
N GLY A 175 13.48 5.78 -1.04
CA GLY A 175 13.19 5.03 -2.26
C GLY A 175 13.44 3.54 -2.06
N VAL A 176 12.39 2.74 -1.94
CA VAL A 176 12.50 1.28 -1.84
C VAL A 176 12.85 0.70 -3.19
N MET A 177 13.97 -0.03 -3.28
CA MET A 177 14.45 -0.68 -4.50
C MET A 177 13.68 -1.98 -4.77
N ILE A 178 12.76 -1.95 -5.73
CA ILE A 178 11.91 -3.07 -6.11
C ILE A 178 12.52 -3.81 -7.32
N PRO A 179 13.17 -4.97 -7.14
CA PRO A 179 13.70 -5.74 -8.25
C PRO A 179 12.61 -6.54 -8.96
N HIS A 180 12.89 -6.99 -10.20
CA HIS A 180 11.94 -7.81 -10.97
C HIS A 180 11.52 -9.08 -10.23
N ARG A 181 12.44 -9.75 -9.51
CA ARG A 181 12.09 -10.95 -8.73
C ARG A 181 10.98 -10.68 -7.72
N MET A 182 11.02 -9.49 -7.08
CA MET A 182 10.04 -9.14 -6.07
C MET A 182 8.62 -9.05 -6.65
N ILE A 183 8.46 -8.42 -7.83
CA ILE A 183 7.18 -8.33 -8.53
C ILE A 183 6.65 -9.72 -8.89
N VAL A 184 7.50 -10.57 -9.45
CA VAL A 184 7.14 -11.92 -9.87
C VAL A 184 6.74 -12.80 -8.69
N TRP A 185 7.56 -12.83 -7.63
CA TRP A 185 7.30 -13.67 -6.46
C TRP A 185 6.14 -13.17 -5.61
N ASN A 186 5.95 -11.85 -5.48
CA ASN A 186 4.75 -11.30 -4.88
C ASN A 186 3.49 -11.73 -5.65
N GLY A 187 3.54 -11.71 -6.98
CA GLY A 187 2.46 -12.21 -7.83
C GLY A 187 2.13 -13.67 -7.56
N TYR A 188 3.11 -14.57 -7.64
CA TYR A 188 2.91 -16.01 -7.42
C TYR A 188 2.46 -16.35 -6.00
N ASN A 189 3.12 -15.78 -5.00
CA ASN A 189 2.76 -15.99 -3.60
C ASN A 189 1.31 -15.56 -3.33
N THR A 190 0.91 -14.40 -3.84
CA THR A 190 -0.45 -13.89 -3.68
C THR A 190 -1.47 -14.79 -4.37
N VAL A 191 -1.21 -15.17 -5.62
CA VAL A 191 -2.12 -16.06 -6.38
C VAL A 191 -2.38 -17.35 -5.62
N VAL A 192 -1.33 -18.01 -5.14
CA VAL A 192 -1.45 -19.30 -4.45
C VAL A 192 -2.07 -19.12 -3.06
N GLY A 193 -1.52 -18.26 -2.23
CA GLY A 193 -1.93 -18.12 -0.82
C GLY A 193 -3.33 -17.49 -0.67
N TRP A 194 -3.70 -16.59 -1.56
CA TRP A 194 -5.01 -15.94 -1.54
C TRP A 194 -6.05 -16.65 -2.39
N GLN A 195 -5.67 -17.75 -3.06
CA GLN A 195 -6.54 -18.56 -3.91
C GLN A 195 -7.22 -17.74 -5.00
N LEU A 196 -6.43 -16.87 -5.66
CA LEU A 196 -6.91 -16.11 -6.82
C LEU A 196 -7.17 -17.02 -8.01
N ARG A 197 -8.13 -16.68 -8.83
CA ARG A 197 -8.58 -17.46 -9.98
C ARG A 197 -8.44 -16.65 -11.27
N ALA A 198 -8.30 -17.37 -12.38
CA ALA A 198 -8.19 -16.71 -13.69
C ALA A 198 -9.45 -15.92 -14.07
N ASP A 199 -10.60 -16.23 -13.51
CA ASP A 199 -11.86 -15.53 -13.70
C ASP A 199 -12.12 -14.42 -12.65
N ASP A 200 -11.16 -14.15 -11.75
CA ASP A 200 -11.29 -13.05 -10.81
C ASP A 200 -11.28 -11.70 -11.52
N VAL A 201 -12.18 -10.84 -11.05
CA VAL A 201 -12.32 -9.44 -11.44
C VAL A 201 -12.18 -8.57 -10.21
N SER A 202 -11.24 -7.61 -10.25
CA SER A 202 -10.97 -6.73 -9.12
C SER A 202 -11.04 -5.27 -9.49
N PRO A 203 -11.86 -4.44 -8.80
CA PRO A 203 -11.76 -3.00 -8.94
C PRO A 203 -10.46 -2.52 -8.25
N ILE A 204 -9.79 -1.54 -8.87
CA ILE A 204 -8.66 -0.82 -8.29
C ILE A 204 -8.98 0.66 -8.28
N PHE A 205 -9.18 1.19 -7.10
CA PHE A 205 -9.39 2.60 -6.78
C PHE A 205 -8.28 3.13 -5.86
N THR A 206 -7.41 2.25 -5.37
CA THR A 206 -6.23 2.62 -4.59
C THR A 206 -5.17 3.23 -5.49
N PRO A 207 -4.39 4.22 -5.01
CA PRO A 207 -3.41 4.91 -5.85
C PRO A 207 -2.35 3.99 -6.44
N LEU A 208 -2.12 4.08 -7.74
CA LEU A 208 -1.11 3.30 -8.46
C LEU A 208 0.34 3.75 -8.20
N TYR A 209 0.56 4.90 -7.58
CA TYR A 209 1.88 5.29 -7.11
C TYR A 209 2.30 4.60 -5.79
N HIS A 210 1.40 3.79 -5.22
CA HIS A 210 1.65 3.05 -3.98
C HIS A 210 1.71 1.55 -4.23
N ALA A 211 2.53 0.83 -3.45
CA ALA A 211 2.65 -0.62 -3.56
C ALA A 211 1.30 -1.34 -3.42
N GLY A 212 0.37 -0.82 -2.59
CA GLY A 212 -0.99 -1.35 -2.46
C GLY A 212 -1.79 -1.33 -3.76
N GLY A 213 -1.65 -0.30 -4.59
CA GLY A 213 -2.32 -0.23 -5.90
C GLY A 213 -1.68 -1.13 -6.95
N LEU A 214 -0.34 -1.10 -7.05
CA LEU A 214 0.40 -1.85 -8.08
C LEU A 214 0.58 -3.33 -7.75
N ALA A 215 0.94 -3.65 -6.51
CA ALA A 215 1.46 -4.97 -6.18
C ALA A 215 0.48 -5.85 -5.39
N ALA A 216 -0.57 -5.27 -4.75
CA ALA A 216 -1.47 -6.08 -3.95
C ALA A 216 -2.41 -6.94 -4.80
N PHE A 217 -3.08 -6.35 -5.81
CA PHE A 217 -3.97 -7.11 -6.69
C PHE A 217 -3.68 -6.93 -8.18
N LEU A 218 -3.22 -5.77 -8.65
CA LEU A 218 -3.00 -5.56 -10.08
C LEU A 218 -2.02 -6.60 -10.65
N THR A 219 -0.80 -6.68 -10.12
CA THR A 219 0.18 -7.65 -10.63
C THR A 219 -0.21 -9.10 -10.36
N PRO A 220 -0.77 -9.52 -9.18
CA PRO A 220 -1.26 -10.88 -8.99
C PRO A 220 -2.41 -11.27 -9.92
N ILE A 221 -3.40 -10.40 -10.12
CA ILE A 221 -4.52 -10.66 -11.05
C ILE A 221 -4.00 -10.79 -12.49
N PHE A 222 -3.06 -9.94 -12.91
CA PHE A 222 -2.42 -10.07 -14.22
C PHE A 222 -1.57 -11.34 -14.33
N THR A 223 -0.90 -11.77 -13.25
CA THR A 223 -0.13 -13.02 -13.23
C THR A 223 -1.00 -14.23 -13.60
N ILE A 224 -2.23 -14.27 -13.13
CA ILE A 224 -3.14 -15.41 -13.37
C ILE A 224 -4.04 -15.22 -14.60
N GLY A 225 -4.08 -14.02 -15.18
CA GLY A 225 -4.89 -13.71 -16.35
C GLY A 225 -6.33 -13.32 -16.00
N GLY A 226 -6.57 -12.79 -14.81
CA GLY A 226 -7.82 -12.17 -14.40
C GLY A 226 -8.01 -10.78 -15.01
N ARG A 227 -9.00 -10.03 -14.54
CA ARG A 227 -9.34 -8.72 -15.06
C ARG A 227 -9.33 -7.65 -13.97
N ILE A 228 -8.80 -6.48 -14.31
CA ILE A 228 -8.81 -5.29 -13.47
C ILE A 228 -9.84 -4.30 -13.99
N VAL A 229 -10.59 -3.68 -13.07
CA VAL A 229 -11.46 -2.54 -13.33
C VAL A 229 -10.83 -1.32 -12.66
N LEU A 230 -10.21 -0.46 -13.46
CA LEU A 230 -9.41 0.65 -12.99
C LEU A 230 -10.25 1.92 -12.85
N HIS A 231 -10.38 2.41 -11.63
CA HIS A 231 -10.98 3.70 -11.32
C HIS A 231 -9.91 4.80 -11.30
N ARG A 232 -10.29 6.03 -11.65
CA ARG A 232 -9.42 7.21 -11.50
C ARG A 232 -9.05 7.48 -10.04
N GLY A 233 -9.98 7.24 -9.12
CA GLY A 233 -9.86 7.41 -7.69
C GLY A 233 -10.97 6.68 -6.97
N PHE A 234 -11.19 6.98 -5.71
CA PHE A 234 -12.24 6.35 -4.90
C PHE A 234 -13.50 7.21 -4.86
N ASP A 235 -14.60 6.62 -5.30
CA ASP A 235 -15.98 7.09 -5.09
C ASP A 235 -16.84 5.88 -4.70
N ALA A 236 -17.49 5.91 -3.53
CA ALA A 236 -18.17 4.75 -2.98
C ALA A 236 -19.37 4.30 -3.85
N ALA A 237 -20.14 5.25 -4.38
CA ALA A 237 -21.29 4.97 -5.23
C ALA A 237 -20.86 4.36 -6.57
N GLU A 238 -19.80 4.93 -7.17
CA GLU A 238 -19.23 4.38 -8.41
C GLU A 238 -18.68 2.97 -8.19
N VAL A 239 -17.97 2.73 -7.08
CA VAL A 239 -17.39 1.42 -6.78
C VAL A 239 -18.48 0.35 -6.65
N TRP A 240 -19.57 0.61 -5.90
CA TRP A 240 -20.66 -0.36 -5.77
C TRP A 240 -21.36 -0.65 -7.10
N ARG A 241 -21.67 0.40 -7.87
CA ARG A 241 -22.25 0.24 -9.21
C ARG A 241 -21.37 -0.60 -10.12
N VAL A 242 -20.06 -0.37 -10.12
CA VAL A 242 -19.08 -1.11 -10.94
C VAL A 242 -18.92 -2.54 -10.47
N ILE A 243 -18.95 -2.80 -9.14
CA ILE A 243 -18.91 -4.17 -8.59
C ILE A 243 -20.06 -5.00 -9.17
N GLU A 244 -21.28 -4.46 -9.21
CA GLU A 244 -22.43 -5.15 -9.79
C GLU A 244 -22.30 -5.32 -11.30
N GLN A 245 -22.06 -4.22 -12.03
CA GLN A 245 -22.04 -4.22 -13.49
C GLN A 245 -20.95 -5.11 -14.08
N GLU A 246 -19.76 -5.08 -13.50
CA GLU A 246 -18.60 -5.83 -13.96
C GLU A 246 -18.45 -7.18 -13.25
N ARG A 247 -19.39 -7.51 -12.35
CA ARG A 247 -19.40 -8.76 -11.55
C ARG A 247 -18.06 -9.00 -10.86
N CYS A 248 -17.59 -7.99 -10.14
CA CYS A 248 -16.33 -8.08 -9.40
C CYS A 248 -16.40 -9.21 -8.37
N THR A 249 -15.29 -9.91 -8.19
CA THR A 249 -15.22 -11.12 -7.35
C THR A 249 -14.41 -10.93 -6.09
N VAL A 250 -13.41 -10.06 -6.13
CA VAL A 250 -12.50 -9.79 -5.01
C VAL A 250 -12.19 -8.29 -4.95
N VAL A 251 -12.18 -7.72 -3.74
CA VAL A 251 -11.93 -6.29 -3.55
C VAL A 251 -10.86 -6.09 -2.48
N LEU A 252 -9.90 -5.22 -2.76
CA LEU A 252 -8.90 -4.77 -1.80
C LEU A 252 -9.13 -3.31 -1.44
N GLY A 253 -9.15 -3.01 -0.15
CA GLY A 253 -9.25 -1.66 0.38
C GLY A 253 -8.51 -1.51 1.71
N VAL A 254 -8.55 -0.31 2.24
CA VAL A 254 -8.09 0.01 3.61
C VAL A 254 -9.31 0.23 4.51
N PRO A 255 -9.19 0.17 5.85
CA PRO A 255 -10.35 0.28 6.74
C PRO A 255 -11.22 1.50 6.52
N THR A 256 -10.63 2.67 6.24
CA THR A 256 -11.36 3.91 5.96
C THR A 256 -12.22 3.81 4.70
N ILE A 257 -11.73 3.16 3.66
CA ILE A 257 -12.48 2.90 2.42
C ILE A 257 -13.67 1.97 2.71
N TYR A 258 -13.45 0.89 3.47
CA TYR A 258 -14.53 -0.03 3.82
C TYR A 258 -15.60 0.64 4.69
N LYS A 259 -15.21 1.56 5.58
CA LYS A 259 -16.18 2.38 6.31
C LYS A 259 -17.04 3.22 5.35
N MET A 260 -16.41 3.94 4.42
CA MET A 260 -17.14 4.77 3.45
C MET A 260 -18.03 3.92 2.51
N LEU A 261 -17.56 2.74 2.11
CA LEU A 261 -18.38 1.79 1.34
C LEU A 261 -19.57 1.26 2.14
N LEU A 262 -19.41 1.02 3.45
CA LEU A 262 -20.50 0.57 4.33
C LEU A 262 -21.56 1.65 4.52
N GLU A 263 -21.16 2.92 4.55
CA GLU A 263 -22.04 4.09 4.75
C GLU A 263 -22.77 4.51 3.45
N ALA A 264 -22.36 3.98 2.30
CA ALA A 264 -22.96 4.32 1.01
C ALA A 264 -24.31 3.63 0.82
N SER A 265 -25.34 4.40 0.41
CA SER A 265 -26.70 3.91 0.20
C SER A 265 -26.79 2.82 -0.87
N GLU A 266 -25.89 2.82 -1.85
CA GLU A 266 -25.81 1.88 -2.96
C GLU A 266 -25.58 0.46 -2.50
N LEU A 267 -24.93 0.24 -1.34
CA LEU A 267 -24.71 -1.09 -0.77
C LEU A 267 -26.01 -1.88 -0.56
N GLU A 268 -27.09 -1.20 -0.19
CA GLU A 268 -28.37 -1.84 0.11
C GLU A 268 -29.06 -2.43 -1.13
N THR A 269 -28.69 -1.95 -2.33
CA THR A 269 -29.32 -2.35 -3.61
C THR A 269 -28.38 -3.09 -4.55
N THR A 270 -27.08 -3.10 -4.25
CA THR A 270 -26.05 -3.73 -5.12
C THR A 270 -26.14 -5.27 -5.06
N ASP A 271 -26.19 -5.93 -6.22
CA ASP A 271 -26.04 -7.38 -6.32
C ASP A 271 -24.60 -7.81 -6.03
N LEU A 272 -24.41 -8.42 -4.84
CA LEU A 272 -23.13 -8.91 -4.35
C LEU A 272 -22.89 -10.39 -4.66
N SER A 273 -23.74 -11.05 -5.45
CA SER A 273 -23.70 -12.50 -5.70
C SER A 273 -22.41 -12.98 -6.39
N SER A 274 -21.67 -12.09 -7.06
CA SER A 274 -20.39 -12.40 -7.66
C SER A 274 -19.22 -12.34 -6.67
N MET A 275 -19.40 -11.65 -5.53
CA MET A 275 -18.33 -11.41 -4.56
C MET A 275 -17.92 -12.69 -3.84
N ARG A 276 -16.65 -12.98 -3.84
CA ARG A 276 -16.05 -14.13 -3.13
C ARG A 276 -15.58 -13.76 -1.74
N TRP A 277 -14.88 -12.67 -1.63
CA TRP A 277 -14.34 -12.11 -0.38
C TRP A 277 -13.77 -10.70 -0.56
N LEU A 278 -13.61 -10.02 0.55
CA LEU A 278 -12.97 -8.72 0.68
C LEU A 278 -11.62 -8.88 1.40
N ILE A 279 -10.67 -7.99 1.13
CA ILE A 279 -9.42 -7.92 1.89
C ILE A 279 -9.14 -6.50 2.35
N SER A 280 -8.80 -6.38 3.63
CA SER A 280 -8.29 -5.14 4.20
C SER A 280 -6.81 -5.25 4.48
N GLY A 281 -6.06 -4.20 4.13
CA GLY A 281 -4.63 -4.12 4.39
C GLY A 281 -4.18 -2.71 4.77
N GLY A 282 -2.91 -2.57 5.16
CA GLY A 282 -2.28 -1.29 5.46
C GLY A 282 -2.56 -0.72 6.85
N ALA A 283 -3.63 -1.15 7.53
CA ALA A 283 -3.95 -0.83 8.92
C ALA A 283 -4.82 -1.95 9.52
N PRO A 284 -4.88 -2.08 10.87
CA PRO A 284 -5.80 -3.01 11.53
C PRO A 284 -7.26 -2.73 11.14
N LEU A 285 -8.02 -3.79 10.83
CA LEU A 285 -9.44 -3.68 10.49
C LEU A 285 -10.27 -3.75 11.78
N PRO A 286 -11.10 -2.73 12.09
CA PRO A 286 -11.99 -2.75 13.25
C PRO A 286 -13.01 -3.90 13.20
N ALA A 287 -13.26 -4.55 14.34
CA ALA A 287 -14.16 -5.70 14.44
C ALA A 287 -15.58 -5.38 13.95
N TYR A 288 -16.12 -4.21 14.27
CA TYR A 288 -17.44 -3.80 13.83
C TYR A 288 -17.63 -3.78 12.31
N LEU A 289 -16.54 -3.44 11.56
CA LEU A 289 -16.58 -3.50 10.08
C LEU A 289 -16.65 -4.95 9.60
N ILE A 290 -15.87 -5.84 10.21
CA ILE A 290 -15.90 -7.26 9.88
C ILE A 290 -17.33 -7.79 10.08
N GLU A 291 -17.93 -7.53 11.24
CA GLU A 291 -19.28 -7.99 11.60
C GLU A 291 -20.35 -7.42 10.66
N ALA A 292 -20.28 -6.11 10.35
CA ALA A 292 -21.26 -5.46 9.49
C ALA A 292 -21.28 -6.05 8.07
N TYR A 293 -20.12 -6.39 7.52
CA TYR A 293 -20.04 -7.04 6.21
C TYR A 293 -20.38 -8.52 6.27
N GLN A 294 -20.02 -9.23 7.33
CA GLN A 294 -20.43 -10.65 7.53
C GLN A 294 -21.93 -10.80 7.61
N GLN A 295 -22.65 -9.88 8.27
CA GLN A 295 -24.12 -9.85 8.30
C GLN A 295 -24.75 -9.74 6.90
N ARG A 296 -23.99 -9.23 5.92
CA ARG A 296 -24.38 -9.14 4.51
C ARG A 296 -23.84 -10.30 3.65
N GLY A 297 -23.29 -11.33 4.28
CA GLY A 297 -22.74 -12.51 3.61
C GLY A 297 -21.36 -12.32 2.98
N LEU A 298 -20.69 -11.21 3.26
CA LEU A 298 -19.35 -10.93 2.78
C LEU A 298 -18.29 -11.27 3.82
N THR A 299 -17.25 -12.00 3.41
CA THR A 299 -16.14 -12.37 4.29
C THR A 299 -14.94 -11.46 4.06
N PHE A 300 -14.38 -10.98 5.16
CA PHE A 300 -13.10 -10.28 5.14
C PHE A 300 -11.92 -11.21 5.36
N LYS A 301 -10.86 -10.96 4.61
CA LYS A 301 -9.51 -11.42 4.93
C LYS A 301 -8.67 -10.22 5.36
N GLN A 302 -7.71 -10.40 6.26
CA GLN A 302 -6.74 -9.39 6.58
C GLN A 302 -5.42 -9.66 5.86
N GLY A 303 -4.90 -8.63 5.18
CA GLY A 303 -3.62 -8.66 4.51
C GLY A 303 -2.56 -7.92 5.32
N TYR A 304 -1.35 -8.44 5.27
CA TYR A 304 -0.18 -7.79 5.85
C TYR A 304 0.97 -7.77 4.87
N GLY A 305 1.64 -6.64 4.82
CA GLY A 305 2.88 -6.43 4.10
C GLY A 305 3.30 -4.96 4.12
N LEU A 306 4.49 -4.73 3.65
CA LEU A 306 5.12 -3.43 3.51
C LEU A 306 5.59 -3.28 2.07
N THR A 307 5.87 -2.06 1.66
CA THR A 307 6.52 -1.80 0.36
C THR A 307 7.82 -2.60 0.21
N GLU A 308 8.56 -2.75 1.29
CA GLU A 308 9.87 -3.39 1.34
C GLU A 308 9.84 -4.93 1.23
N VAL A 309 8.73 -5.57 1.62
CA VAL A 309 8.65 -7.03 1.70
C VAL A 309 7.59 -7.64 0.78
N GLY A 310 7.07 -6.86 -0.19
CA GLY A 310 5.88 -7.25 -0.91
C GLY A 310 4.63 -7.06 -0.03
N VAL A 311 3.57 -6.59 -0.62
CA VAL A 311 2.40 -6.14 0.12
C VAL A 311 1.51 -7.28 0.62
N ASN A 312 1.80 -8.51 0.21
CA ASN A 312 1.08 -9.71 0.60
C ASN A 312 2.08 -10.76 1.11
N CYS A 313 2.29 -10.81 2.42
CA CYS A 313 3.24 -11.73 3.06
C CYS A 313 2.56 -12.86 3.82
N PHE A 314 1.27 -12.70 4.14
CA PHE A 314 0.46 -13.65 4.91
C PHE A 314 -0.86 -13.91 4.22
N ALA A 315 -1.47 -15.06 4.51
CA ALA A 315 -2.79 -15.41 4.01
C ALA A 315 -3.57 -16.29 4.99
N MET A 316 -4.89 -16.27 4.80
CA MET A 316 -5.86 -17.18 5.43
C MET A 316 -6.88 -17.64 4.39
N THR A 317 -7.45 -18.82 4.56
CA THR A 317 -8.68 -19.20 3.87
C THR A 317 -9.87 -18.37 4.41
N VAL A 318 -11.03 -18.49 3.79
CA VAL A 318 -12.26 -17.85 4.27
C VAL A 318 -12.63 -18.38 5.66
N GLU A 319 -12.55 -19.70 5.86
CA GLU A 319 -12.86 -20.36 7.12
C GLU A 319 -11.91 -19.94 8.24
N GLU A 320 -10.61 -19.90 7.94
CA GLU A 320 -9.59 -19.44 8.90
C GLU A 320 -9.80 -17.97 9.28
N SER A 321 -10.18 -17.10 8.34
CA SER A 321 -10.39 -15.67 8.64
C SER A 321 -11.61 -15.43 9.54
N ILE A 322 -12.59 -16.33 9.52
CA ILE A 322 -13.73 -16.31 10.46
C ILE A 322 -13.28 -16.82 11.83
N ALA A 323 -12.53 -17.94 11.86
CA ALA A 323 -12.09 -18.57 13.12
C ALA A 323 -11.03 -17.74 13.87
N HIS A 324 -10.16 -17.03 13.12
CA HIS A 324 -9.04 -16.26 13.66
C HIS A 324 -9.19 -14.77 13.33
N ALA A 325 -10.37 -14.18 13.59
CA ALA A 325 -10.63 -12.78 13.38
C ALA A 325 -9.58 -11.89 14.09
N GLY A 326 -9.02 -10.90 13.37
CA GLY A 326 -7.93 -10.05 13.85
C GLY A 326 -6.51 -10.56 13.55
N SER A 327 -6.37 -11.83 13.11
CA SER A 327 -5.10 -12.35 12.62
C SER A 327 -4.81 -11.88 11.18
N ILE A 328 -3.53 -11.75 10.86
CA ILE A 328 -3.07 -11.57 9.48
C ILE A 328 -2.82 -12.92 8.76
N GLY A 329 -2.96 -14.05 9.48
CA GLY A 329 -2.82 -15.39 8.94
C GLY A 329 -1.44 -16.02 9.15
N LYS A 330 -1.12 -16.95 8.24
CA LYS A 330 0.17 -17.66 8.20
C LYS A 330 1.03 -17.12 7.06
N PRO A 331 2.38 -17.21 7.17
CA PRO A 331 3.27 -16.81 6.09
C PRO A 331 2.93 -17.53 4.78
N LEU A 332 3.04 -16.83 3.66
CA LEU A 332 2.87 -17.41 2.33
C LEU A 332 3.95 -18.45 2.01
N MET A 333 3.74 -19.27 1.00
CA MET A 333 4.56 -20.44 0.68
C MET A 333 6.08 -20.17 0.60
N PHE A 334 6.49 -19.04 0.04
CA PHE A 334 7.89 -18.64 -0.08
C PHE A 334 8.22 -17.40 0.77
N THR A 335 7.54 -17.29 1.91
CA THR A 335 7.78 -16.27 2.93
C THR A 335 8.19 -16.94 4.22
N GLU A 336 9.37 -16.66 4.69
CA GLU A 336 9.81 -17.04 6.03
C GLU A 336 9.49 -15.90 6.99
N ALA A 337 8.91 -16.21 8.14
CA ALA A 337 8.61 -15.25 9.20
C ALA A 337 9.25 -15.68 10.51
N ARG A 338 9.80 -14.72 11.23
CA ARG A 338 10.45 -14.90 12.53
C ARG A 338 10.01 -13.81 13.47
N LEU A 339 9.80 -14.16 14.72
CA LEU A 339 9.58 -13.18 15.78
C LEU A 339 10.78 -13.20 16.70
N ILE A 340 11.41 -12.04 16.93
CA ILE A 340 12.56 -11.92 17.84
C ILE A 340 12.24 -10.98 19.00
N ASP A 341 12.77 -11.31 20.17
CA ASP A 341 12.72 -10.46 21.34
C ASP A 341 13.78 -9.33 21.29
N ASP A 342 13.90 -8.55 22.36
CA ASP A 342 14.86 -7.45 22.45
C ASP A 342 16.33 -7.95 22.58
N GLN A 343 16.57 -9.24 22.86
CA GLN A 343 17.87 -9.88 22.86
C GLN A 343 18.27 -10.44 21.50
N GLY A 344 17.33 -10.44 20.52
CA GLY A 344 17.50 -11.01 19.19
C GLY A 344 17.24 -12.51 19.12
N GLU A 345 16.73 -13.12 20.20
CA GLU A 345 16.37 -14.53 20.26
C GLU A 345 14.93 -14.75 19.79
N GLU A 346 14.60 -15.98 19.37
CA GLU A 346 13.25 -16.28 18.90
C GLU A 346 12.23 -16.17 20.05
N ALA A 347 11.21 -15.31 19.87
CA ALA A 347 10.15 -15.11 20.84
C ALA A 347 9.31 -16.39 21.00
N PRO A 348 9.00 -16.81 22.25
CA PRO A 348 8.13 -17.95 22.52
C PRO A 348 6.74 -17.79 21.90
N VAL A 349 6.06 -18.92 21.66
CA VAL A 349 4.67 -18.93 21.20
C VAL A 349 3.79 -18.17 22.19
N GLY A 350 2.99 -17.24 21.70
CA GLY A 350 2.11 -16.37 22.48
C GLY A 350 2.77 -15.08 22.96
N GLU A 351 4.08 -14.96 22.90
CA GLU A 351 4.81 -13.73 23.26
C GLU A 351 4.94 -12.78 22.05
N VAL A 352 5.13 -11.51 22.35
CA VAL A 352 5.32 -10.47 21.32
C VAL A 352 6.80 -10.35 21.00
N GLY A 353 7.11 -10.35 19.70
CA GLY A 353 8.45 -10.08 19.18
C GLY A 353 8.40 -9.19 17.93
N GLU A 354 9.55 -8.66 17.54
CA GLU A 354 9.70 -7.97 16.26
C GLU A 354 9.55 -8.97 15.11
N LEU A 355 8.68 -8.65 14.17
CA LEU A 355 8.47 -9.48 12.98
C LEU A 355 9.58 -9.24 11.95
N LEU A 356 10.30 -10.32 11.63
CA LEU A 356 11.27 -10.36 10.55
C LEU A 356 10.72 -11.21 9.42
N LEU A 357 10.98 -10.77 8.17
CA LEU A 357 10.55 -11.48 6.97
C LEU A 357 11.72 -11.73 6.03
N ARG A 358 11.73 -12.92 5.42
CA ARG A 358 12.72 -13.31 4.41
C ARG A 358 12.04 -14.03 3.25
N GLY A 359 12.57 -13.83 2.05
CA GLY A 359 12.09 -14.51 0.86
C GLY A 359 12.39 -13.76 -0.44
N PRO A 360 12.09 -14.36 -1.59
CA PRO A 360 12.38 -13.75 -2.88
C PRO A 360 11.53 -12.50 -3.17
N HIS A 361 10.52 -12.24 -2.37
CA HIS A 361 9.65 -11.07 -2.44
C HIS A 361 10.18 -9.86 -1.64
N VAL A 362 11.33 -9.96 -0.98
CA VAL A 362 11.94 -8.85 -0.21
C VAL A 362 12.73 -7.94 -1.14
N CYS A 363 12.69 -6.63 -0.91
CA CYS A 363 13.38 -5.61 -1.70
C CYS A 363 14.91 -5.74 -1.67
N ARG A 364 15.61 -4.89 -2.43
CA ARG A 364 17.08 -4.79 -2.39
C ARG A 364 17.60 -3.77 -1.38
N GLY A 365 16.72 -3.18 -0.56
CA GLY A 365 17.04 -2.09 0.34
C GLY A 365 16.57 -0.74 -0.17
N TYR A 366 17.23 0.32 0.25
CA TYR A 366 16.86 1.71 -0.04
C TYR A 366 17.85 2.37 -1.00
N TRP A 367 17.33 3.05 -2.00
CA TRP A 367 18.09 3.80 -3.01
C TRP A 367 18.95 4.87 -2.36
N ASN A 368 20.22 4.98 -2.77
CA ASN A 368 21.20 5.93 -2.23
C ASN A 368 21.32 5.96 -0.69
N ASN A 369 20.85 4.92 0.02
CA ASN A 369 20.85 4.90 1.48
C ASN A 369 21.36 3.55 2.03
N PRO A 370 22.67 3.27 1.93
CA PRO A 370 23.26 2.02 2.41
C PRO A 370 23.14 1.84 3.93
N GLU A 371 23.15 2.94 4.70
CA GLU A 371 23.00 2.89 6.17
C GLU A 371 21.59 2.39 6.54
N ALA A 372 20.53 2.99 5.97
CA ALA A 372 19.16 2.53 6.20
C ALA A 372 18.95 1.10 5.68
N THR A 373 19.62 0.72 4.59
CA THR A 373 19.57 -0.65 4.06
C THR A 373 20.17 -1.63 5.05
N ALA A 374 21.37 -1.38 5.57
CA ALA A 374 22.04 -2.24 6.53
C ALA A 374 21.28 -2.33 7.88
N ALA A 375 20.58 -1.26 8.26
CA ALA A 375 19.75 -1.27 9.48
C ALA A 375 18.44 -2.07 9.33
N ALA A 376 17.93 -2.23 8.09
CA ALA A 376 16.66 -2.90 7.85
C ALA A 376 16.80 -4.31 7.28
N LEU A 377 17.89 -4.60 6.57
CA LEU A 377 18.14 -5.89 5.91
C LEU A 377 19.48 -6.44 6.41
N ASP A 378 19.44 -7.53 7.18
CA ASP A 378 20.62 -8.15 7.73
C ASP A 378 21.39 -9.00 6.70
N ALA A 379 22.56 -9.51 7.13
CA ALA A 379 23.46 -10.30 6.26
C ALA A 379 22.86 -11.66 5.84
N ASP A 380 21.90 -12.19 6.59
CA ASP A 380 21.20 -13.46 6.32
C ASP A 380 19.94 -13.27 5.47
N GLY A 381 19.64 -12.01 5.07
CA GLY A 381 18.52 -11.63 4.23
C GLY A 381 17.20 -11.45 4.97
N TRP A 382 17.20 -11.34 6.30
CA TRP A 382 16.03 -10.99 7.08
C TRP A 382 15.79 -9.49 7.05
N PHE A 383 14.57 -9.13 6.71
CA PHE A 383 14.11 -7.74 6.76
C PHE A 383 13.43 -7.47 8.10
N HIS A 384 13.96 -6.52 8.86
CA HIS A 384 13.42 -6.00 10.10
C HIS A 384 12.26 -5.07 9.80
N THR A 385 11.02 -5.54 10.02
CA THR A 385 9.83 -4.77 9.63
C THR A 385 9.56 -3.57 10.52
N GLY A 386 10.09 -3.59 11.75
CA GLY A 386 9.74 -2.65 12.81
C GLY A 386 8.31 -2.82 13.31
N ASP A 387 7.59 -3.85 12.87
CA ASP A 387 6.29 -4.24 13.40
C ASP A 387 6.46 -5.31 14.47
N LEU A 388 5.67 -5.21 15.51
CA LEU A 388 5.58 -6.20 16.59
C LEU A 388 4.40 -7.12 16.34
N ALA A 389 4.62 -8.42 16.48
CA ALA A 389 3.60 -9.42 16.26
C ALA A 389 3.66 -10.52 17.31
N ARG A 390 2.58 -11.28 17.42
CA ARG A 390 2.45 -12.49 18.23
C ARG A 390 2.09 -13.65 17.33
N ARG A 391 2.64 -14.83 17.59
CA ARG A 391 2.29 -16.08 16.91
C ARG A 391 1.61 -17.02 17.90
N ASP A 392 0.44 -17.54 17.55
CA ASP A 392 -0.23 -18.56 18.36
C ASP A 392 0.34 -19.97 18.11
N ALA A 393 -0.20 -20.96 18.85
CA ALA A 393 0.22 -22.37 18.76
C ALA A 393 -0.11 -23.02 17.39
N GLU A 394 -1.06 -22.47 16.64
CA GLU A 394 -1.45 -22.94 15.32
C GLU A 394 -0.68 -22.26 14.18
N GLY A 395 0.19 -21.26 14.52
CA GLY A 395 1.04 -20.52 13.58
C GLY A 395 0.40 -19.28 12.98
N PHE A 396 -0.77 -18.85 13.45
CA PHE A 396 -1.38 -17.59 13.05
C PHE A 396 -0.69 -16.41 13.72
N HIS A 397 -0.49 -15.35 12.95
CA HIS A 397 0.16 -14.14 13.42
C HIS A 397 -0.85 -13.02 13.62
N THR A 398 -0.68 -12.23 14.68
CA THR A 398 -1.46 -11.03 14.97
C THR A 398 -0.51 -9.86 15.20
N ILE A 399 -0.75 -8.74 14.54
CA ILE A 399 0.05 -7.52 14.71
C ILE A 399 -0.32 -6.87 16.04
N ALA A 400 0.67 -6.69 16.91
CA ALA A 400 0.53 -6.01 18.20
C ALA A 400 0.74 -4.50 18.09
N GLY A 401 1.53 -4.03 17.10
CA GLY A 401 1.79 -2.61 16.88
C GLY A 401 3.10 -2.35 16.16
N ARG A 402 3.56 -1.09 16.26
CA ARG A 402 4.87 -0.68 15.75
C ARG A 402 5.86 -0.58 16.90
N LYS A 403 7.09 -1.07 16.72
CA LYS A 403 8.18 -1.00 17.71
C LYS A 403 8.43 0.46 18.15
N LYS A 404 8.44 1.39 17.21
CA LYS A 404 8.63 2.83 17.47
C LYS A 404 7.47 3.54 18.16
N ASP A 405 6.26 2.97 18.10
CA ASP A 405 5.05 3.54 18.70
C ASP A 405 4.71 2.88 20.05
N MET A 406 5.45 1.82 20.44
CA MET A 406 5.31 1.14 21.72
C MET A 406 5.64 2.11 22.85
N ILE A 407 4.83 2.08 23.91
CA ILE A 407 4.97 2.93 25.09
C ILE A 407 5.57 2.09 26.21
N ILE A 408 6.64 2.56 26.83
CA ILE A 408 7.25 1.89 27.98
C ILE A 408 6.77 2.59 29.26
N SER A 409 5.72 2.04 29.87
CA SER A 409 5.10 2.61 31.06
C SER A 409 5.45 1.78 32.31
N GLY A 410 6.20 2.36 33.23
CA GLY A 410 6.63 1.67 34.44
C GLY A 410 7.45 0.38 34.19
N GLY A 411 8.18 0.33 33.08
CA GLY A 411 8.97 -0.84 32.67
C GLY A 411 8.15 -1.93 31.95
N VAL A 412 6.87 -1.66 31.63
CA VAL A 412 5.98 -2.58 30.92
C VAL A 412 5.67 -2.04 29.54
N ASN A 413 5.74 -2.92 28.53
CA ASN A 413 5.39 -2.56 27.15
C ASN A 413 3.87 -2.43 27.02
N VAL A 414 3.43 -1.27 26.52
CA VAL A 414 2.03 -0.96 26.21
C VAL A 414 1.92 -0.72 24.72
N TYR A 415 1.02 -1.40 24.07
CA TYR A 415 0.83 -1.35 22.63
C TYR A 415 -0.37 -0.45 22.27
N PRO A 416 -0.16 0.72 21.66
CA PRO A 416 -1.24 1.63 21.29
C PRO A 416 -2.37 0.99 20.50
N ALA A 417 -2.05 0.08 19.58
CA ALA A 417 -3.05 -0.57 18.74
C ALA A 417 -4.10 -1.40 19.54
N GLU A 418 -3.69 -1.98 20.67
CA GLU A 418 -4.61 -2.69 21.58
C GLU A 418 -5.63 -1.73 22.20
N ILE A 419 -5.17 -0.58 22.65
CA ILE A 419 -6.02 0.45 23.27
C ILE A 419 -6.93 1.09 22.23
N GLU A 420 -6.38 1.39 21.04
CA GLU A 420 -7.14 1.95 19.92
C GLU A 420 -8.24 0.98 19.46
N GLY A 421 -7.92 -0.31 19.40
CA GLY A 421 -8.88 -1.35 19.06
C GLY A 421 -10.05 -1.44 20.04
N GLU A 422 -9.80 -1.29 21.33
CA GLU A 422 -10.86 -1.24 22.34
C GLU A 422 -11.65 0.06 22.29
N LEU A 423 -11.00 1.20 22.13
CA LEU A 423 -11.70 2.50 21.99
C LEU A 423 -12.68 2.52 20.82
N LEU A 424 -12.31 1.91 19.69
CA LEU A 424 -13.17 1.84 18.51
C LEU A 424 -14.39 0.94 18.68
N GLN A 425 -14.46 0.13 19.75
CA GLN A 425 -15.67 -0.63 20.12
C GLN A 425 -16.68 0.22 20.90
N HIS A 426 -16.28 1.39 21.41
CA HIS A 426 -17.18 2.28 22.12
C HIS A 426 -18.10 3.00 21.13
N PRO A 427 -19.46 2.97 21.30
CA PRO A 427 -20.41 3.51 20.32
C PRO A 427 -20.26 5.01 20.04
N ALA A 428 -19.74 5.78 21.00
CA ALA A 428 -19.52 7.22 20.85
C ALA A 428 -18.12 7.57 20.24
N VAL A 429 -17.30 6.58 19.86
CA VAL A 429 -15.95 6.79 19.29
C VAL A 429 -15.96 6.44 17.81
N ARG A 430 -15.75 7.46 16.98
CA ARG A 430 -15.62 7.30 15.54
C ARG A 430 -14.21 6.91 15.09
N ASP A 431 -13.18 7.46 15.77
CA ASP A 431 -11.77 7.23 15.45
C ASP A 431 -10.92 7.48 16.71
N ALA A 432 -9.77 6.81 16.82
CA ALA A 432 -8.88 6.94 17.95
C ALA A 432 -7.42 6.70 17.58
N ALA A 433 -6.51 7.42 18.25
CA ALA A 433 -5.07 7.17 18.18
C ALA A 433 -4.44 7.40 19.56
N VAL A 434 -3.51 6.53 19.93
CA VAL A 434 -2.79 6.61 21.21
C VAL A 434 -1.31 6.85 20.93
N VAL A 435 -0.73 7.82 21.66
CA VAL A 435 0.68 8.16 21.57
C VAL A 435 1.33 8.15 22.95
N GLY A 436 2.60 7.72 23.00
CA GLY A 436 3.42 7.80 24.21
C GLY A 436 3.99 9.18 24.43
N VAL A 437 3.90 9.69 25.65
CA VAL A 437 4.53 10.95 26.05
C VAL A 437 5.36 10.75 27.31
N PRO A 438 6.44 11.53 27.51
CA PRO A 438 7.28 11.43 28.72
C PRO A 438 6.46 11.68 29.99
N HIS A 439 6.71 10.89 31.02
CA HIS A 439 6.08 11.05 32.34
C HIS A 439 7.11 10.89 33.47
N PRO A 440 7.15 11.77 34.47
CA PRO A 440 8.21 11.82 35.48
C PRO A 440 8.31 10.55 36.35
N THR A 441 7.20 9.83 36.53
CA THR A 441 7.15 8.63 37.40
C THR A 441 7.21 7.33 36.59
N TRP A 442 6.60 7.30 35.40
CA TRP A 442 6.38 6.06 34.65
C TRP A 442 7.27 5.89 33.42
N GLY A 443 8.18 6.85 33.17
CA GLY A 443 8.96 6.93 31.94
C GLY A 443 8.11 7.47 30.80
N GLU A 444 7.13 6.70 30.34
CA GLU A 444 6.12 7.15 29.39
C GLU A 444 4.70 6.79 29.85
N VAL A 445 3.71 7.52 29.31
CA VAL A 445 2.28 7.22 29.49
C VAL A 445 1.54 7.42 28.16
N GLY A 446 0.42 6.70 27.98
CA GLY A 446 -0.45 6.86 26.83
C GLY A 446 -1.34 8.09 26.94
N ILE A 447 -1.45 8.86 25.85
CA ILE A 447 -2.46 9.88 25.62
C ILE A 447 -3.32 9.43 24.46
N ALA A 448 -4.64 9.38 24.66
CA ALA A 448 -5.59 9.01 23.63
C ALA A 448 -6.19 10.25 22.95
N PHE A 449 -6.01 10.36 21.64
CA PHE A 449 -6.75 11.31 20.80
C PHE A 449 -8.00 10.62 20.28
N VAL A 450 -9.15 11.19 20.56
CA VAL A 450 -10.46 10.59 20.27
C VAL A 450 -11.27 11.51 19.37
N VAL A 451 -11.80 10.96 18.30
CA VAL A 451 -12.77 11.62 17.43
C VAL A 451 -14.15 11.08 17.80
N PRO A 452 -15.04 11.89 18.40
CA PRO A 452 -16.39 11.45 18.73
C PRO A 452 -17.22 11.15 17.50
N ASP A 453 -18.19 10.27 17.64
CA ASP A 453 -19.20 9.95 16.61
C ASP A 453 -20.34 11.01 16.51
N GLY A 454 -20.31 12.03 17.35
CA GLY A 454 -21.35 13.05 17.53
C GLY A 454 -22.17 12.85 18.80
N SER A 455 -22.08 11.71 19.46
CA SER A 455 -22.66 11.47 20.78
C SER A 455 -21.77 12.05 21.89
N PRO A 456 -22.34 12.66 22.94
CA PRO A 456 -21.56 13.10 24.08
C PRO A 456 -20.86 11.93 24.77
N VAL A 457 -19.57 12.07 25.04
CA VAL A 457 -18.78 11.09 25.80
C VAL A 457 -17.73 11.83 26.64
N SER A 458 -17.52 11.39 27.87
CA SER A 458 -16.56 12.01 28.77
C SER A 458 -15.24 11.20 28.83
N PRO A 459 -14.12 11.84 29.25
CA PRO A 459 -12.87 11.12 29.52
C PRO A 459 -13.04 10.03 30.58
N GLU A 460 -13.85 10.28 31.61
CA GLU A 460 -14.11 9.33 32.70
C GLU A 460 -14.87 8.10 32.22
N GLU A 461 -15.82 8.29 31.30
CA GLU A 461 -16.57 7.19 30.67
C GLU A 461 -15.67 6.31 29.81
N LEU A 462 -14.80 6.91 28.98
CA LEU A 462 -13.82 6.16 28.19
C LEU A 462 -12.80 5.44 29.06
N ALA A 463 -12.32 6.08 30.14
CA ALA A 463 -11.41 5.46 31.09
C ALA A 463 -12.05 4.25 31.81
N ALA A 464 -13.32 4.38 32.22
CA ALA A 464 -14.08 3.29 32.83
C ALA A 464 -14.28 2.13 31.83
N PHE A 465 -14.70 2.45 30.61
CA PHE A 465 -14.89 1.47 29.55
C PHE A 465 -13.61 0.66 29.26
N LEU A 466 -12.46 1.34 29.15
CA LEU A 466 -11.17 0.67 28.98
C LEU A 466 -10.74 -0.09 30.23
N GLY A 467 -11.01 0.44 31.44
CA GLY A 467 -10.64 -0.18 32.70
C GLY A 467 -11.35 -1.51 32.98
N GLU A 468 -12.50 -1.76 32.35
CA GLU A 468 -13.18 -3.07 32.38
C GLU A 468 -12.57 -4.12 31.45
N ARG A 469 -11.80 -3.69 30.45
CA ARG A 469 -11.29 -4.51 29.33
C ARG A 469 -9.78 -4.66 29.34
N LEU A 470 -9.07 -3.65 29.85
CA LEU A 470 -7.62 -3.58 29.82
C LEU A 470 -7.03 -3.45 31.24
N ALA A 471 -5.81 -3.92 31.40
CA ALA A 471 -5.05 -3.70 32.62
C ALA A 471 -4.86 -2.19 32.90
N LYS A 472 -4.93 -1.79 34.16
CA LYS A 472 -4.92 -0.37 34.59
C LYS A 472 -3.77 0.47 34.02
N TYR A 473 -2.60 -0.12 33.83
CA TYR A 473 -1.42 0.58 33.31
C TYR A 473 -1.52 0.87 31.79
N LYS A 474 -2.43 0.19 31.07
CA LYS A 474 -2.72 0.42 29.64
C LYS A 474 -3.73 1.56 29.42
N VAL A 475 -4.52 1.90 30.43
CA VAL A 475 -5.53 2.97 30.29
C VAL A 475 -4.80 4.32 30.14
N PRO A 476 -5.09 5.07 29.06
CA PRO A 476 -4.50 6.39 28.82
C PRO A 476 -4.68 7.33 30.02
N LYS A 477 -3.69 8.17 30.27
CA LYS A 477 -3.74 9.16 31.35
C LYS A 477 -4.61 10.35 31.01
N GLU A 478 -4.78 10.63 29.72
CA GLU A 478 -5.59 11.72 29.23
C GLU A 478 -6.27 11.34 27.90
N PHE A 479 -7.47 11.89 27.70
CA PHE A 479 -8.25 11.78 26.48
C PHE A 479 -8.42 13.17 25.88
N VAL A 480 -7.86 13.39 24.68
CA VAL A 480 -7.92 14.63 23.94
C VAL A 480 -8.94 14.47 22.81
N PHE A 481 -10.04 15.19 22.89
CA PHE A 481 -11.05 15.18 21.83
C PHE A 481 -10.63 16.08 20.67
N THR A 482 -10.81 15.57 19.44
CA THR A 482 -10.47 16.27 18.20
C THR A 482 -11.53 15.99 17.12
N GLU A 483 -11.63 16.87 16.14
CA GLU A 483 -12.57 16.69 15.02
C GLU A 483 -12.07 15.63 14.02
N SER A 484 -10.75 15.48 13.87
CA SER A 484 -10.11 14.53 12.96
C SER A 484 -8.70 14.19 13.43
N LEU A 485 -8.17 13.04 12.95
CA LEU A 485 -6.78 12.65 13.12
C LEU A 485 -5.96 12.98 11.87
N PRO A 486 -4.71 13.46 12.03
CA PRO A 486 -3.81 13.68 10.88
C PRO A 486 -3.50 12.34 10.22
N ARG A 487 -3.58 12.30 8.88
CA ARG A 487 -3.37 11.06 8.12
C ARG A 487 -2.46 11.28 6.91
N THR A 488 -1.67 10.26 6.63
CA THR A 488 -0.95 10.19 5.36
C THR A 488 -1.94 10.09 4.18
N PRO A 489 -1.49 10.36 2.94
CA PRO A 489 -2.32 10.19 1.74
C PRO A 489 -2.96 8.79 1.60
N TYR A 490 -2.36 7.78 2.22
CA TYR A 490 -2.86 6.39 2.23
C TYR A 490 -3.74 6.07 3.47
N GLY A 491 -4.14 7.08 4.23
CA GLY A 491 -5.07 6.95 5.36
C GLY A 491 -4.45 6.53 6.69
N LYS A 492 -3.12 6.35 6.80
CA LYS A 492 -2.45 6.02 8.07
C LYS A 492 -2.36 7.24 8.98
N VAL A 493 -2.69 7.08 10.26
CA VAL A 493 -2.54 8.15 11.26
C VAL A 493 -1.08 8.54 11.44
N VAL A 494 -0.80 9.84 11.43
CA VAL A 494 0.54 10.40 11.65
C VAL A 494 0.73 10.68 13.15
N LYS A 495 1.03 9.63 13.92
CA LYS A 495 1.17 9.70 15.40
C LYS A 495 2.22 10.72 15.86
N GLY A 496 3.27 10.94 15.06
CA GLY A 496 4.30 11.92 15.37
C GLY A 496 3.76 13.35 15.50
N GLU A 497 2.84 13.75 14.61
CA GLU A 497 2.17 15.06 14.66
C GLU A 497 1.30 15.21 15.92
N LEU A 498 0.56 14.15 16.26
CA LEU A 498 -0.27 14.14 17.47
C LEU A 498 0.59 14.28 18.75
N ARG A 499 1.70 13.52 18.80
CA ARG A 499 2.64 13.60 19.92
C ARG A 499 3.25 14.99 20.05
N GLN A 500 3.71 15.56 18.95
CA GLN A 500 4.30 16.89 18.92
C GLN A 500 3.28 17.97 19.35
N ALA A 501 2.08 17.94 18.77
CA ALA A 501 1.02 18.89 19.12
C ALA A 501 0.62 18.81 20.60
N TYR A 502 0.66 17.62 21.23
CA TYR A 502 0.43 17.46 22.65
C TYR A 502 1.56 18.08 23.49
N LEU A 503 2.82 17.80 23.14
CA LEU A 503 3.99 18.30 23.87
C LEU A 503 4.15 19.82 23.77
N GLU A 504 3.64 20.45 22.72
CA GLU A 504 3.63 21.91 22.57
C GLU A 504 2.51 22.59 23.37
N ARG A 505 1.50 21.83 23.82
CA ARG A 505 0.41 22.35 24.70
C ARG A 505 0.71 22.21 26.18
N ALA A 506 1.56 21.27 26.56
CA ALA A 506 1.95 20.95 27.93
C ALA A 506 3.12 21.81 28.39
#